data_41171f9ab01c381ec134c162da58aa1a
#
_entry.id   41171f9ab01c381ec134c162da58aa1a
#
_cell.length_a   1.000
_cell.length_b   1.000
_cell.length_c   1.000
_cell.angle_alpha   90.00
_cell.angle_beta   90.00
_cell.angle_gamma   90.00
#
_symmetry.space_group_name_H-M   'P 1'
#
loop_
_entity.id
_entity.type
_entity.pdbx_description
1 polymer ?
#
loop_
_entity_poly.entity_id
_entity_poly.type
_entity_poly.pdbx_seq_one_letter_code
_entity_poly.pdbx_strand_id
1 'polypeptide(L)'
;MPADAFGGEGIVSEIEILRGDLSRILLEATSSMVEYVFGGSITALTQHHSNVDVSFASGMTRTFAIVVGADGVYSGVRALAFGPDRDFVRHLGGYTAYFSAPDPGDLDGWFVMYNTAGGRVAGIRPVGGGMAQAMLSFTSETVSDDLIGTQKQKERLAKAFAGIGWRVPSLLDAMRDASDFYFGPISQVFVDRWWRGRVVVLGDAAFCSSPLTGLGTSMSLVGAYVLAGELAAGPDNPEAAFSRYQDEMGAYVTECQKLPPGGINGYAPQSQLMIGVRNLSMRMMTAWPMRNLLAKQFQKSDGITLKDYAIDRRSTGVTA
;
A
#
# COMPACT_ATOMS: atom_id res chain seq x y z
N MET A 1 -6.65 -11.84 16.86
CA MET A 1 -6.62 -13.05 16.05
C MET A 1 -5.18 -13.54 16.06
N PRO A 2 -4.87 -14.82 16.30
CA PRO A 2 -3.50 -15.33 16.28
C PRO A 2 -2.87 -15.17 14.89
N ALA A 3 -1.55 -14.96 14.81
CA ALA A 3 -0.82 -14.83 13.54
C ALA A 3 -0.90 -16.12 12.70
N ASP A 4 -0.99 -17.26 13.37
CA ASP A 4 -1.13 -18.60 12.76
C ASP A 4 -2.58 -19.00 12.40
N ALA A 5 -3.55 -18.11 12.65
CA ALA A 5 -4.97 -18.44 12.46
C ALA A 5 -5.32 -18.91 11.03
N PHE A 6 -4.53 -18.49 10.04
CA PHE A 6 -4.67 -18.85 8.63
C PHE A 6 -3.36 -19.41 8.04
N GLY A 7 -2.56 -20.13 8.86
CA GLY A 7 -1.33 -20.75 8.40
C GLY A 7 -0.14 -19.79 8.33
N GLY A 8 -0.22 -18.61 8.98
CA GLY A 8 0.82 -17.58 8.93
C GLY A 8 0.75 -16.69 7.69
N GLU A 9 -0.28 -16.86 6.86
CA GLU A 9 -0.47 -16.17 5.58
C GLU A 9 -1.72 -15.27 5.61
N GLY A 10 -1.73 -14.22 4.81
CA GLY A 10 -2.87 -13.32 4.66
C GLY A 10 -2.76 -12.01 5.43
N ILE A 11 -3.88 -11.50 5.96
CA ILE A 11 -4.00 -10.18 6.60
C ILE A 11 -3.17 -10.07 7.88
N VAL A 12 -2.87 -11.20 8.54
CA VAL A 12 -2.01 -11.29 9.72
C VAL A 12 -0.86 -12.21 9.38
N SER A 13 0.33 -11.65 9.19
CA SER A 13 1.56 -12.40 8.93
C SER A 13 2.33 -12.61 10.22
N GLU A 14 2.99 -13.76 10.34
CA GLU A 14 3.91 -14.04 11.45
C GLU A 14 5.15 -13.13 11.39
N ILE A 15 5.56 -12.77 10.16
CA ILE A 15 6.69 -11.86 9.92
C ILE A 15 6.14 -10.56 9.32
N GLU A 16 6.31 -9.47 10.02
CA GLU A 16 5.97 -8.13 9.55
C GLU A 16 7.20 -7.22 9.56
N ILE A 17 7.29 -6.33 8.60
CA ILE A 17 8.34 -5.32 8.52
C ILE A 17 7.73 -3.93 8.45
N LEU A 18 8.34 -2.97 9.14
CA LEU A 18 7.98 -1.56 9.01
C LEU A 18 8.35 -1.06 7.61
N ARG A 19 7.52 -0.20 7.04
CA ARG A 19 7.76 0.39 5.70
C ARG A 19 9.12 1.09 5.62
N GLY A 20 9.52 1.81 6.67
CA GLY A 20 10.82 2.48 6.74
C GLY A 20 11.98 1.51 6.69
N ASP A 21 11.90 0.39 7.41
CA ASP A 21 12.94 -0.64 7.42
C ASP A 21 13.05 -1.36 6.08
N LEU A 22 11.92 -1.71 5.45
CA LEU A 22 11.92 -2.29 4.12
C LEU A 22 12.54 -1.32 3.09
N SER A 23 12.18 -0.04 3.14
CA SER A 23 12.74 0.99 2.25
C SER A 23 14.25 1.13 2.46
N ARG A 24 14.73 1.10 3.72
CA ARG A 24 16.16 1.17 4.05
C ARG A 24 16.92 -0.05 3.50
N ILE A 25 16.39 -1.26 3.69
CA ILE A 25 17.02 -2.50 3.16
C ILE A 25 17.15 -2.43 1.63
N LEU A 26 16.08 -2.02 0.93
CA LEU A 26 16.10 -1.90 -0.53
C LEU A 26 17.05 -0.80 -1.01
N LEU A 27 17.08 0.35 -0.33
CA LEU A 27 17.99 1.45 -0.63
C LEU A 27 19.46 1.01 -0.46
N GLU A 28 19.79 0.37 0.65
CA GLU A 28 21.14 -0.13 0.92
C GLU A 28 21.58 -1.17 -0.12
N ALA A 29 20.68 -2.10 -0.48
CA ALA A 29 20.98 -3.15 -1.46
C ALA A 29 21.21 -2.62 -2.88
N THR A 30 20.68 -1.43 -3.22
CA THR A 30 20.72 -0.87 -4.58
C THR A 30 21.60 0.38 -4.71
N SER A 31 22.11 0.91 -3.61
CA SER A 31 22.83 2.20 -3.55
C SER A 31 24.06 2.28 -4.44
N SER A 32 24.72 1.16 -4.72
CA SER A 32 25.90 1.12 -5.62
C SER A 32 25.54 1.06 -7.11
N MET A 33 24.28 0.78 -7.45
CA MET A 33 23.83 0.55 -8.84
C MET A 33 22.82 1.60 -9.32
N VAL A 34 22.24 2.37 -8.40
CA VAL A 34 21.14 3.30 -8.67
C VAL A 34 21.51 4.70 -8.24
N GLU A 35 21.31 5.68 -9.13
CA GLU A 35 21.37 7.11 -8.78
C GLU A 35 20.05 7.52 -8.11
N TYR A 36 20.12 7.90 -6.83
CA TYR A 36 18.97 8.43 -6.08
C TYR A 36 18.95 9.95 -6.08
N VAL A 37 17.85 10.54 -6.55
CA VAL A 37 17.63 12.00 -6.54
C VAL A 37 16.46 12.30 -5.61
N PHE A 38 16.76 12.59 -4.35
CA PHE A 38 15.75 12.93 -3.36
C PHE A 38 15.22 14.36 -3.53
N GLY A 39 13.96 14.59 -3.14
CA GLY A 39 13.30 15.88 -3.25
C GLY A 39 12.97 16.30 -4.69
N GLY A 40 13.20 15.41 -5.67
CA GLY A 40 12.84 15.62 -7.07
C GLY A 40 11.43 15.12 -7.37
N SER A 41 10.69 15.86 -8.20
CA SER A 41 9.43 15.39 -8.78
C SER A 41 9.40 15.67 -10.27
N ILE A 42 8.75 14.77 -11.02
CA ILE A 42 8.57 14.91 -12.47
C ILE A 42 7.40 15.87 -12.73
N THR A 43 7.62 16.86 -13.60
CA THR A 43 6.61 17.87 -13.95
C THR A 43 6.14 17.77 -15.40
N ALA A 44 6.93 17.16 -16.29
CA ALA A 44 6.53 16.90 -17.67
C ALA A 44 7.23 15.67 -18.25
N LEU A 45 6.56 15.02 -19.20
CA LEU A 45 7.05 13.89 -19.98
C LEU A 45 6.82 14.15 -21.46
N THR A 46 7.87 14.07 -22.27
CA THR A 46 7.77 14.12 -23.72
C THR A 46 8.32 12.82 -24.29
N GLN A 47 7.43 11.99 -24.86
CA GLN A 47 7.81 10.69 -25.41
C GLN A 47 8.26 10.82 -26.88
N HIS A 48 9.34 10.14 -27.21
CA HIS A 48 9.88 9.95 -28.56
C HIS A 48 9.88 8.46 -28.91
N HIS A 49 10.25 8.15 -30.16
CA HIS A 49 10.29 6.74 -30.61
C HIS A 49 11.22 5.86 -29.76
N SER A 50 12.40 6.37 -29.36
CA SER A 50 13.42 5.60 -28.64
C SER A 50 13.63 6.00 -27.18
N ASN A 51 13.07 7.11 -26.70
CA ASN A 51 13.32 7.66 -25.37
C ASN A 51 12.17 8.56 -24.87
N VAL A 52 12.32 9.04 -23.62
CA VAL A 52 11.42 9.99 -22.97
C VAL A 52 12.25 11.10 -22.38
N ASP A 53 11.95 12.34 -22.73
CA ASP A 53 12.50 13.52 -22.04
C ASP A 53 11.64 13.81 -20.81
N VAL A 54 12.30 13.93 -19.67
CA VAL A 54 11.70 14.12 -18.35
C VAL A 54 12.13 15.47 -17.79
N SER A 55 11.16 16.34 -17.53
CA SER A 55 11.41 17.60 -16.82
C SER A 55 11.10 17.45 -15.33
N PHE A 56 11.97 17.99 -14.49
CA PHE A 56 11.83 17.95 -13.04
C PHE A 56 11.46 19.33 -12.46
N ALA A 57 10.87 19.35 -11.28
CA ALA A 57 10.52 20.58 -10.57
C ALA A 57 11.72 21.50 -10.30
N SER A 58 12.94 20.96 -10.28
CA SER A 58 14.19 21.73 -10.20
C SER A 58 14.52 22.54 -11.46
N GLY A 59 13.77 22.34 -12.55
CA GLY A 59 14.06 22.90 -13.88
C GLY A 59 15.04 22.04 -14.71
N MET A 60 15.60 20.98 -14.15
CA MET A 60 16.46 20.04 -14.88
C MET A 60 15.63 19.21 -15.86
N THR A 61 16.21 18.89 -17.00
CA THR A 61 15.66 17.93 -17.97
C THR A 61 16.67 16.82 -18.21
N ARG A 62 16.19 15.56 -18.23
CA ARG A 62 17.01 14.37 -18.56
C ARG A 62 16.26 13.46 -19.50
N THR A 63 16.98 12.71 -20.31
CA THR A 63 16.44 11.75 -21.27
C THR A 63 16.66 10.32 -20.78
N PHE A 64 15.59 9.52 -20.81
CA PHE A 64 15.60 8.12 -20.37
C PHE A 64 15.04 7.17 -21.43
N ALA A 65 15.46 5.93 -21.44
CA ALA A 65 14.93 4.91 -22.35
C ALA A 65 13.46 4.59 -22.04
N ILE A 66 13.12 4.52 -20.74
CA ILE A 66 11.77 4.26 -20.20
C ILE A 66 11.56 5.08 -18.92
N VAL A 67 10.31 5.26 -18.51
CA VAL A 67 9.91 5.84 -17.23
C VAL A 67 8.98 4.87 -16.52
N VAL A 68 9.27 4.57 -15.26
CA VAL A 68 8.41 3.75 -14.38
C VAL A 68 7.79 4.65 -13.30
N GLY A 69 6.48 4.81 -13.32
CA GLY A 69 5.73 5.50 -12.28
C GLY A 69 5.42 4.55 -11.14
N ALA A 70 6.14 4.66 -10.03
CA ALA A 70 5.93 3.91 -8.79
C ALA A 70 5.67 4.87 -7.61
N ASP A 71 5.03 6.00 -7.89
CA ASP A 71 4.88 7.18 -7.04
C ASP A 71 3.54 7.22 -6.28
N GLY A 72 2.90 6.07 -6.13
CA GLY A 72 1.78 5.84 -5.21
C GLY A 72 0.40 6.19 -5.77
N VAL A 73 -0.59 6.22 -4.88
CA VAL A 73 -2.03 6.37 -5.22
C VAL A 73 -2.31 7.63 -6.04
N TYR A 74 -1.64 8.73 -5.74
CA TYR A 74 -1.75 10.01 -6.45
C TYR A 74 -0.54 10.24 -7.36
N SER A 75 -0.26 9.28 -8.21
CA SER A 75 0.89 9.26 -9.10
C SER A 75 0.91 10.44 -10.06
N GLY A 76 1.95 11.28 -9.95
CA GLY A 76 2.24 12.36 -10.89
C GLY A 76 2.59 11.82 -12.28
N VAL A 77 3.31 10.69 -12.35
CA VAL A 77 3.63 10.01 -13.62
C VAL A 77 2.37 9.52 -14.31
N ARG A 78 1.43 8.89 -13.54
CA ARG A 78 0.14 8.49 -14.09
C ARG A 78 -0.65 9.70 -14.60
N ALA A 79 -0.71 10.78 -13.82
CA ALA A 79 -1.43 11.99 -14.23
C ALA A 79 -0.89 12.60 -15.53
N LEU A 80 0.43 12.62 -15.70
CA LEU A 80 1.09 13.14 -16.89
C LEU A 80 0.94 12.25 -18.12
N ALA A 81 0.97 10.93 -17.97
CA ALA A 81 1.00 10.00 -19.10
C ALA A 81 -0.38 9.43 -19.45
N PHE A 82 -1.30 9.29 -18.48
CA PHE A 82 -2.57 8.56 -18.64
C PHE A 82 -3.79 9.45 -18.44
N GLY A 83 -3.72 10.46 -17.61
CA GLY A 83 -4.83 11.37 -17.32
C GLY A 83 -5.04 11.61 -15.82
N PRO A 84 -6.03 12.41 -15.44
CA PRO A 84 -6.23 12.87 -14.09
C PRO A 84 -6.69 11.75 -13.14
N ASP A 85 -6.34 11.88 -11.86
CA ASP A 85 -6.63 10.90 -10.79
C ASP A 85 -8.10 10.49 -10.71
N ARG A 86 -9.04 11.40 -10.97
CA ARG A 86 -10.49 11.12 -10.95
C ARG A 86 -10.92 9.98 -11.88
N ASP A 87 -10.13 9.68 -12.90
CA ASP A 87 -10.42 8.62 -13.87
C ASP A 87 -9.98 7.24 -13.34
N PHE A 88 -9.07 7.20 -12.35
CA PHE A 88 -8.41 5.97 -11.88
C PHE A 88 -8.61 5.70 -10.38
N VAL A 89 -8.66 6.76 -9.55
CA VAL A 89 -8.71 6.62 -8.09
C VAL A 89 -10.16 6.53 -7.61
N ARG A 90 -10.47 5.47 -6.87
CA ARG A 90 -11.77 5.25 -6.23
C ARG A 90 -11.62 5.39 -4.72
N HIS A 91 -12.21 6.42 -4.15
CA HIS A 91 -12.32 6.59 -2.71
C HIS A 91 -13.32 5.57 -2.12
N LEU A 92 -12.94 4.91 -1.03
CA LEU A 92 -13.73 3.86 -0.40
C LEU A 92 -14.54 4.34 0.82
N GLY A 93 -14.59 5.64 1.07
CA GLY A 93 -15.42 6.22 2.12
C GLY A 93 -14.74 6.32 3.49
N GLY A 94 -13.44 6.52 3.55
CA GLY A 94 -12.74 6.72 4.82
C GLY A 94 -11.31 7.22 4.67
N TYR A 95 -10.72 7.54 5.83
CA TYR A 95 -9.33 7.94 5.99
C TYR A 95 -8.64 7.04 7.01
N THR A 96 -7.34 6.89 6.85
CA THR A 96 -6.48 6.20 7.82
C THR A 96 -5.22 7.00 8.09
N ALA A 97 -4.75 6.94 9.33
CA ALA A 97 -3.47 7.47 9.75
C ALA A 97 -2.64 6.37 10.40
N TYR A 98 -1.33 6.44 10.22
CA TYR A 98 -0.34 5.62 10.92
C TYR A 98 0.73 6.53 11.51
N PHE A 99 1.21 6.19 12.71
CA PHE A 99 2.28 6.91 13.39
C PHE A 99 2.87 6.05 14.51
N SER A 100 4.08 6.36 14.93
CA SER A 100 4.71 5.73 16.09
C SER A 100 4.14 6.24 17.41
N ALA A 101 3.98 5.33 18.36
CA ALA A 101 3.56 5.61 19.73
C ALA A 101 4.41 4.79 20.72
N PRO A 102 4.51 5.17 21.99
CA PRO A 102 5.08 4.30 23.02
C PRO A 102 4.31 2.98 23.13
N ASP A 103 5.04 1.87 23.29
CA ASP A 103 4.41 0.57 23.58
C ASP A 103 3.82 0.62 25.01
N PRO A 104 2.52 0.33 25.19
CA PRO A 104 1.90 0.31 26.52
C PRO A 104 2.37 -0.87 27.38
N GLY A 105 3.13 -1.84 26.85
CA GLY A 105 3.72 -2.95 27.57
C GLY A 105 2.79 -4.12 27.87
N ASP A 106 1.56 -4.10 27.37
CA ASP A 106 0.53 -5.13 27.61
C ASP A 106 -0.11 -5.64 26.30
N LEU A 107 0.57 -5.47 25.19
CA LEU A 107 0.08 -5.93 23.88
C LEU A 107 0.39 -7.41 23.61
N ASP A 108 1.34 -8.02 24.32
CA ASP A 108 1.72 -9.44 24.20
C ASP A 108 1.94 -9.91 22.74
N GLY A 109 2.51 -9.04 21.91
CA GLY A 109 2.72 -9.31 20.48
C GLY A 109 1.47 -9.14 19.60
N TRP A 110 0.33 -8.75 20.16
CA TRP A 110 -0.92 -8.64 19.41
C TRP A 110 -1.10 -7.28 18.74
N PHE A 111 -1.63 -7.30 17.52
CA PHE A 111 -2.30 -6.14 16.96
C PHE A 111 -3.70 -6.03 17.56
N VAL A 112 -3.91 -5.05 18.41
CA VAL A 112 -5.18 -4.81 19.10
C VAL A 112 -5.95 -3.71 18.38
N MET A 113 -7.21 -3.98 18.02
CA MET A 113 -8.10 -3.05 17.36
C MET A 113 -9.34 -2.77 18.22
N TYR A 114 -9.72 -1.51 18.27
CA TYR A 114 -10.92 -1.03 18.96
C TYR A 114 -11.85 -0.31 17.98
N ASN A 115 -13.05 -0.83 17.81
CA ASN A 115 -14.10 -0.24 16.98
C ASN A 115 -15.11 0.48 17.85
N THR A 116 -15.54 1.68 17.42
CA THR A 116 -16.63 2.41 18.04
C THR A 116 -17.67 2.80 17.01
N ALA A 117 -18.92 3.01 17.46
CA ALA A 117 -20.00 3.46 16.59
C ALA A 117 -19.63 4.77 15.88
N GLY A 118 -20.20 4.98 14.69
CA GLY A 118 -19.86 6.11 13.83
C GLY A 118 -18.63 5.88 12.97
N GLY A 119 -18.31 4.61 12.68
CA GLY A 119 -17.30 4.26 11.70
C GLY A 119 -15.87 4.63 12.09
N ARG A 120 -15.49 4.43 13.35
CA ARG A 120 -14.13 4.75 13.84
C ARG A 120 -13.41 3.52 14.32
N VAL A 121 -12.13 3.44 13.98
CA VAL A 121 -11.25 2.32 14.33
C VAL A 121 -9.95 2.90 14.89
N ALA A 122 -9.56 2.46 16.07
CA ALA A 122 -8.24 2.70 16.63
C ALA A 122 -7.50 1.37 16.74
N GLY A 123 -6.23 1.34 16.39
CA GLY A 123 -5.39 0.14 16.44
C GLY A 123 -4.01 0.46 16.99
N ILE A 124 -3.39 -0.53 17.63
CA ILE A 124 -2.01 -0.44 18.10
C ILE A 124 -1.37 -1.82 18.04
N ARG A 125 -0.13 -1.89 17.62
CA ARG A 125 0.69 -3.11 17.63
C ARG A 125 2.11 -2.82 18.05
N PRO A 126 2.78 -3.72 18.78
CA PRO A 126 4.18 -3.54 19.12
C PRO A 126 5.06 -3.67 17.88
N VAL A 127 6.15 -2.88 17.82
CA VAL A 127 7.14 -2.95 16.74
C VAL A 127 8.56 -3.14 17.26
N GLY A 128 8.71 -3.41 18.57
CA GLY A 128 9.99 -3.56 19.23
C GLY A 128 10.58 -2.23 19.72
N GLY A 129 11.69 -2.31 20.47
CA GLY A 129 12.39 -1.13 20.99
C GLY A 129 11.56 -0.24 21.93
N GLY A 130 10.53 -0.78 22.59
CA GLY A 130 9.62 0.00 23.43
C GLY A 130 8.64 0.88 22.66
N MET A 131 8.51 0.64 21.35
CA MET A 131 7.63 1.39 20.46
C MET A 131 6.51 0.50 19.92
N ALA A 132 5.43 1.16 19.52
CA ALA A 132 4.28 0.55 18.86
C ALA A 132 3.88 1.40 17.65
N GLN A 133 3.29 0.76 16.65
CA GLN A 133 2.64 1.46 15.55
C GLN A 133 1.16 1.66 15.88
N ALA A 134 0.73 2.90 15.95
CA ALA A 134 -0.65 3.29 16.10
C ALA A 134 -1.33 3.47 14.74
N MET A 135 -2.63 3.18 14.72
CA MET A 135 -3.51 3.39 13.56
C MET A 135 -4.81 4.04 14.02
N LEU A 136 -5.22 5.09 13.34
CA LEU A 136 -6.54 5.73 13.52
C LEU A 136 -7.24 5.82 12.16
N SER A 137 -8.42 5.23 12.05
CA SER A 137 -9.21 5.27 10.81
C SER A 137 -10.65 5.71 11.10
N PHE A 138 -11.23 6.49 10.20
CA PHE A 138 -12.62 6.90 10.31
C PHE A 138 -13.29 6.96 8.94
N THR A 139 -14.62 6.74 8.92
CA THR A 139 -15.41 6.86 7.69
C THR A 139 -15.66 8.31 7.32
N SER A 140 -15.61 8.61 6.02
CA SER A 140 -15.94 9.92 5.44
C SER A 140 -16.40 9.72 4.01
N GLU A 141 -17.58 10.21 3.65
CA GLU A 141 -18.15 10.03 2.31
C GLU A 141 -17.42 10.84 1.23
N THR A 142 -16.74 11.92 1.64
CA THR A 142 -16.05 12.82 0.72
C THR A 142 -14.56 12.85 0.96
N VAL A 143 -13.80 12.95 -0.13
CA VAL A 143 -12.39 13.39 -0.08
C VAL A 143 -12.41 14.91 0.06
N SER A 144 -11.73 15.42 1.07
CA SER A 144 -11.67 16.87 1.34
C SER A 144 -10.32 17.41 0.87
N ASP A 145 -10.35 18.39 -0.01
CA ASP A 145 -9.16 19.12 -0.47
C ASP A 145 -8.56 19.98 0.64
N ASP A 146 -9.33 20.24 1.73
CA ASP A 146 -8.89 21.06 2.86
C ASP A 146 -7.84 20.40 3.77
N LEU A 147 -7.52 19.11 3.54
CA LEU A 147 -6.59 18.33 4.37
C LEU A 147 -5.14 18.43 3.91
N ILE A 148 -4.77 19.55 3.28
CA ILE A 148 -3.38 19.85 2.90
C ILE A 148 -2.61 20.31 4.15
N GLY A 149 -1.54 19.60 4.47
CA GLY A 149 -0.65 19.89 5.59
C GLY A 149 -0.94 19.07 6.85
N THR A 150 0.15 18.57 7.44
CA THR A 150 0.14 17.63 8.57
C THR A 150 -0.66 18.13 9.77
N GLN A 151 -0.60 19.41 10.07
CA GLN A 151 -1.31 19.98 11.22
C GLN A 151 -2.83 19.87 11.06
N LYS A 152 -3.39 20.24 9.90
CA LYS A 152 -4.82 20.10 9.61
C LYS A 152 -5.29 18.65 9.64
N GLN A 153 -4.47 17.73 9.18
CA GLN A 153 -4.74 16.29 9.23
C GLN A 153 -4.82 15.78 10.67
N LYS A 154 -3.86 16.16 11.52
CA LYS A 154 -3.86 15.84 12.95
C LYS A 154 -5.10 16.43 13.66
N GLU A 155 -5.45 17.67 13.38
CA GLU A 155 -6.68 18.32 13.91
C GLU A 155 -7.96 17.59 13.47
N ARG A 156 -8.04 17.17 12.20
CA ARG A 156 -9.18 16.39 11.68
C ARG A 156 -9.32 15.07 12.42
N LEU A 157 -8.21 14.35 12.66
CA LEU A 157 -8.21 13.13 13.45
C LEU A 157 -8.61 13.38 14.90
N ALA A 158 -8.03 14.36 15.55
CA ALA A 158 -8.37 14.71 16.93
C ALA A 158 -9.87 15.02 17.08
N LYS A 159 -10.45 15.75 16.12
CA LYS A 159 -11.91 16.01 16.07
C LYS A 159 -12.73 14.74 15.86
N ALA A 160 -12.32 13.86 14.95
CA ALA A 160 -13.03 12.62 14.66
C ALA A 160 -13.02 11.64 15.84
N PHE A 161 -11.98 11.67 16.66
CA PHE A 161 -11.79 10.78 17.80
C PHE A 161 -12.04 11.43 19.17
N ALA A 162 -12.55 12.65 19.20
CA ALA A 162 -12.87 13.35 20.45
C ALA A 162 -13.88 12.58 21.29
N GLY A 163 -13.61 12.46 22.60
CA GLY A 163 -14.51 11.80 23.57
C GLY A 163 -14.55 10.28 23.48
N ILE A 164 -13.71 9.66 22.63
CA ILE A 164 -13.58 8.20 22.60
C ILE A 164 -12.65 7.72 23.71
N GLY A 165 -13.09 6.71 24.42
CA GLY A 165 -12.34 6.08 25.49
C GLY A 165 -11.24 5.13 25.00
N TRP A 166 -11.02 4.04 25.73
CA TRP A 166 -9.96 3.06 25.52
C TRP A 166 -8.58 3.73 25.55
N ARG A 167 -7.68 3.43 24.63
CA ARG A 167 -6.34 4.05 24.51
C ARG A 167 -6.32 5.29 23.61
N VAL A 168 -7.47 5.71 23.08
CA VAL A 168 -7.54 6.81 22.09
C VAL A 168 -6.93 8.11 22.64
N PRO A 169 -7.15 8.53 23.90
CA PRO A 169 -6.50 9.73 24.43
C PRO A 169 -4.97 9.68 24.33
N SER A 170 -4.34 8.58 24.76
CA SER A 170 -2.87 8.43 24.68
C SER A 170 -2.37 8.33 23.24
N LEU A 171 -3.15 7.73 22.31
CA LEU A 171 -2.81 7.71 20.90
C LEU A 171 -2.87 9.10 20.28
N LEU A 172 -3.85 9.92 20.64
CA LEU A 172 -3.94 11.31 20.17
C LEU A 172 -2.78 12.17 20.71
N ASP A 173 -2.34 11.91 21.95
CA ASP A 173 -1.18 12.59 22.51
C ASP A 173 0.10 12.19 21.76
N ALA A 174 0.35 10.91 21.57
CA ALA A 174 1.47 10.43 20.77
C ALA A 174 1.46 10.97 19.32
N MET A 175 0.28 11.06 18.70
CA MET A 175 0.13 11.60 17.35
C MET A 175 0.65 13.04 17.23
N ARG A 176 0.49 13.88 18.25
CA ARG A 176 0.93 15.29 18.19
C ARG A 176 2.42 15.40 17.92
N ASP A 177 3.20 14.55 18.57
CA ASP A 177 4.66 14.60 18.55
C ASP A 177 5.28 13.66 17.51
N ALA A 178 4.47 12.79 16.87
CA ALA A 178 4.96 11.84 15.88
C ALA A 178 5.56 12.54 14.65
N SER A 179 6.82 12.20 14.35
CA SER A 179 7.56 12.69 13.17
C SER A 179 7.28 11.85 11.92
N ASP A 180 6.85 10.62 12.08
CA ASP A 180 6.54 9.63 11.04
C ASP A 180 5.03 9.57 10.71
N PHE A 181 4.30 10.64 11.01
CA PHE A 181 2.86 10.71 10.81
C PHE A 181 2.50 10.60 9.33
N TYR A 182 1.72 9.60 9.00
CA TYR A 182 1.07 9.41 7.70
C TYR A 182 -0.44 9.57 7.84
N PHE A 183 -1.07 10.25 6.87
CA PHE A 183 -2.52 10.36 6.76
C PHE A 183 -2.93 10.31 5.29
N GLY A 184 -3.94 9.52 4.98
CA GLY A 184 -4.45 9.44 3.61
C GLY A 184 -5.84 8.84 3.53
N PRO A 185 -6.55 9.07 2.41
CA PRO A 185 -7.83 8.44 2.16
C PRO A 185 -7.64 6.94 1.87
N ILE A 186 -8.62 6.16 2.27
CA ILE A 186 -8.71 4.75 1.92
C ILE A 186 -9.26 4.67 0.49
N SER A 187 -8.38 4.29 -0.45
CA SER A 187 -8.69 4.33 -1.88
C SER A 187 -8.17 3.07 -2.58
N GLN A 188 -8.69 2.82 -3.77
CA GLN A 188 -8.17 1.87 -4.75
C GLN A 188 -7.79 2.61 -6.02
N VAL A 189 -6.89 2.02 -6.80
CA VAL A 189 -6.51 2.52 -8.13
C VAL A 189 -6.78 1.44 -9.16
N PHE A 190 -7.45 1.82 -10.24
CA PHE A 190 -7.77 0.96 -11.38
C PHE A 190 -7.29 1.63 -12.65
N VAL A 191 -6.30 1.04 -13.31
CA VAL A 191 -5.78 1.47 -14.61
C VAL A 191 -5.95 0.31 -15.56
N ASP A 192 -6.72 0.50 -16.63
CA ASP A 192 -7.02 -0.58 -17.59
C ASP A 192 -5.77 -1.04 -18.35
N ARG A 193 -4.93 -0.10 -18.76
CA ARG A 193 -3.66 -0.34 -19.43
C ARG A 193 -2.54 0.34 -18.66
N TRP A 194 -1.60 -0.45 -18.11
CA TRP A 194 -0.56 0.03 -17.20
C TRP A 194 0.62 0.70 -17.89
N TRP A 195 0.58 0.84 -19.19
CA TRP A 195 1.66 1.46 -19.96
C TRP A 195 1.14 2.25 -21.17
N ARG A 196 1.89 3.26 -21.58
CA ARG A 196 1.69 4.07 -22.78
C ARG A 196 3.04 4.40 -23.41
N GLY A 197 3.34 3.83 -24.57
CA GLY A 197 4.65 3.97 -25.18
C GLY A 197 5.75 3.53 -24.21
N ARG A 198 6.62 4.44 -23.86
CA ARG A 198 7.78 4.17 -22.98
C ARG A 198 7.56 4.47 -21.50
N VAL A 199 6.33 4.76 -21.10
CA VAL A 199 5.95 5.01 -19.70
C VAL A 199 5.08 3.87 -19.20
N VAL A 200 5.47 3.28 -18.06
CA VAL A 200 4.73 2.22 -17.36
C VAL A 200 4.46 2.61 -15.92
N VAL A 201 3.34 2.20 -15.35
CA VAL A 201 3.01 2.39 -13.92
C VAL A 201 3.06 1.07 -13.16
N LEU A 202 3.43 1.14 -11.88
CA LEU A 202 3.70 0.01 -11.00
C LEU A 202 3.16 0.25 -9.58
N GLY A 203 2.78 -0.81 -8.89
CA GLY A 203 2.35 -0.75 -7.50
C GLY A 203 1.09 0.09 -7.32
N ASP A 204 1.04 0.90 -6.26
CA ASP A 204 -0.13 1.73 -5.97
C ASP A 204 -0.46 2.76 -7.07
N ALA A 205 0.52 3.12 -7.91
CA ALA A 205 0.29 3.99 -9.08
C ALA A 205 -0.55 3.30 -10.17
N ALA A 206 -0.50 1.98 -10.27
CA ALA A 206 -1.19 1.17 -11.27
C ALA A 206 -2.43 0.47 -10.72
N PHE A 207 -2.31 -0.17 -9.55
CA PHE A 207 -3.30 -1.14 -9.07
C PHE A 207 -3.41 -1.19 -7.53
N CYS A 208 -3.42 -0.05 -6.86
CA CYS A 208 -3.61 0.00 -5.40
C CYS A 208 -4.83 -0.82 -4.98
N SER A 209 -4.62 -1.79 -4.11
CA SER A 209 -5.69 -2.67 -3.59
C SER A 209 -6.43 -2.10 -2.39
N SER A 210 -5.94 -1.01 -1.81
CA SER A 210 -6.40 -0.40 -0.54
C SER A 210 -5.74 -1.01 0.71
N PRO A 211 -5.55 -0.21 1.76
CA PRO A 211 -5.11 -0.72 3.07
C PRO A 211 -6.03 -1.80 3.66
N LEU A 212 -7.30 -1.86 3.23
CA LEU A 212 -8.28 -2.85 3.71
C LEU A 212 -7.97 -4.29 3.30
N THR A 213 -7.19 -4.49 2.23
CA THR A 213 -6.79 -5.83 1.78
C THR A 213 -5.51 -6.33 2.44
N GLY A 214 -4.64 -5.42 2.91
CA GLY A 214 -3.32 -5.74 3.46
C GLY A 214 -2.27 -6.21 2.44
N LEU A 215 -2.60 -6.24 1.13
CA LEU A 215 -1.78 -6.88 0.09
C LEU A 215 -0.90 -5.91 -0.73
N GLY A 216 -0.99 -4.59 -0.49
CA GLY A 216 -0.35 -3.58 -1.34
C GLY A 216 1.18 -3.74 -1.47
N THR A 217 1.87 -4.04 -0.38
CA THR A 217 3.34 -4.23 -0.39
C THR A 217 3.73 -5.47 -1.21
N SER A 218 3.07 -6.60 -0.98
CA SER A 218 3.32 -7.84 -1.73
C SER A 218 3.07 -7.65 -3.23
N MET A 219 1.94 -7.02 -3.59
CA MET A 219 1.62 -6.72 -5.00
C MET A 219 2.68 -5.82 -5.65
N SER A 220 3.19 -4.83 -4.93
CA SER A 220 4.21 -3.92 -5.45
C SER A 220 5.55 -4.62 -5.66
N LEU A 221 5.98 -5.46 -4.73
CA LEU A 221 7.22 -6.25 -4.84
C LEU A 221 7.14 -7.27 -5.96
N VAL A 222 6.05 -8.04 -6.03
CA VAL A 222 5.80 -9.00 -7.11
C VAL A 222 5.75 -8.29 -8.46
N GLY A 223 5.03 -7.17 -8.56
CA GLY A 223 4.95 -6.38 -9.77
C GLY A 223 6.31 -5.83 -10.22
N ALA A 224 7.14 -5.38 -9.28
CA ALA A 224 8.50 -4.92 -9.59
C ALA A 224 9.38 -6.05 -10.13
N TYR A 225 9.29 -7.24 -9.51
CA TYR A 225 10.01 -8.43 -9.95
C TYR A 225 9.61 -8.86 -11.38
N VAL A 226 8.30 -8.93 -11.64
CA VAL A 226 7.79 -9.31 -12.96
C VAL A 226 8.17 -8.28 -14.02
N LEU A 227 7.96 -6.97 -13.73
CA LEU A 227 8.32 -5.90 -14.67
C LEU A 227 9.82 -5.92 -15.01
N ALA A 228 10.68 -6.05 -14.01
CA ALA A 228 12.14 -6.13 -14.21
C ALA A 228 12.52 -7.37 -15.01
N GLY A 229 11.92 -8.53 -14.70
CA GLY A 229 12.16 -9.78 -15.40
C GLY A 229 11.74 -9.73 -16.87
N GLU A 230 10.58 -9.19 -17.18
CA GLU A 230 10.09 -9.07 -18.57
C GLU A 230 10.90 -8.04 -19.38
N LEU A 231 11.38 -6.97 -18.75
CA LEU A 231 12.31 -6.03 -19.37
C LEU A 231 13.66 -6.67 -19.66
N ALA A 232 14.20 -7.46 -18.74
CA ALA A 232 15.46 -8.17 -18.92
C ALA A 232 15.36 -9.24 -20.01
N ALA A 233 14.24 -9.93 -20.11
CA ALA A 233 14.00 -10.96 -21.15
C ALA A 233 13.79 -10.39 -22.57
N GLY A 234 13.48 -9.10 -22.71
CA GLY A 234 13.25 -8.46 -24.00
C GLY A 234 13.67 -6.98 -24.01
N PRO A 235 14.98 -6.69 -23.86
CA PRO A 235 15.47 -5.32 -23.67
C PRO A 235 15.23 -4.39 -24.86
N ASP A 236 15.15 -4.94 -26.07
CA ASP A 236 15.00 -4.16 -27.32
C ASP A 236 13.58 -3.67 -27.54
N ASN A 237 12.57 -4.26 -26.88
CA ASN A 237 11.17 -3.91 -27.06
C ASN A 237 10.47 -3.73 -25.71
N PRO A 238 10.59 -2.56 -25.08
CA PRO A 238 9.98 -2.30 -23.78
C PRO A 238 8.45 -2.36 -23.82
N GLU A 239 7.78 -2.00 -24.89
CA GLU A 239 6.32 -2.08 -24.99
C GLU A 239 5.82 -3.53 -24.92
N ALA A 240 6.51 -4.45 -25.59
CA ALA A 240 6.21 -5.87 -25.51
C ALA A 240 6.48 -6.43 -24.10
N ALA A 241 7.54 -5.97 -23.40
CA ALA A 241 7.80 -6.32 -22.02
C ALA A 241 6.71 -5.81 -21.07
N PHE A 242 6.23 -4.58 -21.26
CA PHE A 242 5.12 -4.01 -20.48
C PHE A 242 3.81 -4.76 -20.71
N SER A 243 3.54 -5.20 -21.93
CA SER A 243 2.37 -6.03 -22.23
C SER A 243 2.43 -7.35 -21.47
N ARG A 244 3.56 -8.06 -21.53
CA ARG A 244 3.75 -9.32 -20.79
C ARG A 244 3.69 -9.14 -19.28
N TYR A 245 4.24 -8.04 -18.75
CA TYR A 245 4.08 -7.67 -17.33
C TYR A 245 2.61 -7.54 -16.94
N GLN A 246 1.81 -6.83 -17.72
CA GLN A 246 0.39 -6.67 -17.45
C GLN A 246 -0.38 -8.00 -17.56
N ASP A 247 -0.08 -8.81 -18.58
CA ASP A 247 -0.71 -10.12 -18.79
C ASP A 247 -0.42 -11.08 -17.62
N GLU A 248 0.83 -11.11 -17.14
CA GLU A 248 1.26 -11.95 -16.02
C GLU A 248 0.61 -11.55 -14.70
N MET A 249 0.52 -10.24 -14.45
CA MET A 249 0.02 -9.70 -13.19
C MET A 249 -1.51 -9.55 -13.14
N GLY A 250 -2.20 -9.47 -14.27
CA GLY A 250 -3.58 -9.00 -14.35
C GLY A 250 -4.58 -9.81 -13.53
N ALA A 251 -4.51 -11.14 -13.58
CA ALA A 251 -5.37 -12.02 -12.81
C ALA A 251 -5.12 -11.89 -11.29
N TYR A 252 -3.84 -11.86 -10.88
CA TYR A 252 -3.42 -11.69 -9.50
C TYR A 252 -3.89 -10.34 -8.93
N VAL A 253 -3.69 -9.26 -9.66
CA VAL A 253 -4.13 -7.91 -9.28
C VAL A 253 -5.65 -7.86 -9.11
N THR A 254 -6.40 -8.41 -10.06
CA THR A 254 -7.87 -8.46 -10.01
C THR A 254 -8.36 -9.17 -8.75
N GLU A 255 -7.72 -10.26 -8.35
CA GLU A 255 -8.09 -11.01 -7.15
C GLU A 255 -7.72 -10.26 -5.88
N CYS A 256 -6.52 -9.66 -5.83
CA CYS A 256 -6.04 -8.89 -4.68
C CYS A 256 -6.81 -7.58 -4.45
N GLN A 257 -7.41 -7.01 -5.49
CA GLN A 257 -8.24 -5.81 -5.39
C GLN A 257 -9.66 -6.07 -4.86
N LYS A 258 -10.08 -7.32 -4.73
CA LYS A 258 -11.38 -7.64 -4.12
C LYS A 258 -11.36 -7.32 -2.63
N LEU A 259 -12.22 -6.39 -2.25
CA LEU A 259 -12.35 -5.99 -0.84
C LEU A 259 -12.87 -7.13 0.04
N PRO A 260 -12.48 -7.17 1.31
CA PRO A 260 -13.08 -8.09 2.27
C PRO A 260 -14.58 -7.86 2.43
N PRO A 261 -15.35 -8.87 2.91
CA PRO A 261 -16.78 -8.76 3.08
C PRO A 261 -17.20 -7.51 3.86
N GLY A 262 -18.16 -6.75 3.33
CA GLY A 262 -18.63 -5.50 3.92
C GLY A 262 -17.75 -4.28 3.63
N GLY A 263 -16.59 -4.44 2.98
CA GLY A 263 -15.70 -3.33 2.63
C GLY A 263 -15.40 -2.39 3.82
N ILE A 264 -15.52 -1.08 3.62
CA ILE A 264 -15.29 -0.08 4.68
C ILE A 264 -16.26 -0.24 5.88
N ASN A 265 -17.51 -0.63 5.65
CA ASN A 265 -18.50 -0.83 6.72
C ASN A 265 -18.20 -2.09 7.54
N GLY A 266 -17.63 -3.13 6.94
CA GLY A 266 -17.13 -4.31 7.64
C GLY A 266 -15.90 -3.98 8.49
N TYR A 267 -15.03 -3.11 8.00
CA TYR A 267 -13.84 -2.64 8.71
C TYR A 267 -14.20 -1.63 9.82
N ALA A 268 -15.01 -0.63 9.53
CA ALA A 268 -15.40 0.48 10.41
C ALA A 268 -16.94 0.59 10.55
N PRO A 269 -17.57 -0.30 11.35
CA PRO A 269 -19.03 -0.36 11.48
C PRO A 269 -19.62 0.93 12.05
N GLN A 270 -20.80 1.34 11.54
CA GLN A 270 -21.46 2.58 11.91
C GLN A 270 -22.24 2.50 13.24
N SER A 271 -22.64 1.30 13.68
CA SER A 271 -23.46 1.13 14.89
C SER A 271 -22.94 0.06 15.82
N GLN A 272 -23.33 0.12 17.09
CA GLN A 272 -22.98 -0.91 18.08
C GLN A 272 -23.51 -2.30 17.69
N LEU A 273 -24.70 -2.35 17.07
CA LEU A 273 -25.26 -3.60 16.58
C LEU A 273 -24.36 -4.22 15.49
N MET A 274 -23.91 -3.42 14.53
CA MET A 274 -22.99 -3.89 13.47
C MET A 274 -21.65 -4.35 14.06
N ILE A 275 -21.12 -3.67 15.08
CA ILE A 275 -19.91 -4.11 15.80
C ILE A 275 -20.15 -5.47 16.43
N GLY A 276 -21.28 -5.67 17.10
CA GLY A 276 -21.67 -6.94 17.71
C GLY A 276 -21.76 -8.09 16.69
N VAL A 277 -22.45 -7.86 15.58
CA VAL A 277 -22.59 -8.82 14.49
C VAL A 277 -21.22 -9.16 13.88
N ARG A 278 -20.37 -8.15 13.59
CA ARG A 278 -19.01 -8.38 13.10
C ARG A 278 -18.18 -9.20 14.08
N ASN A 279 -18.18 -8.86 15.37
CA ASN A 279 -17.43 -9.60 16.36
C ASN A 279 -17.90 -11.05 16.49
N LEU A 280 -19.21 -11.28 16.41
CA LEU A 280 -19.77 -12.63 16.40
C LEU A 280 -19.32 -13.40 15.15
N SER A 281 -19.41 -12.77 13.96
CA SER A 281 -18.98 -13.41 12.71
C SER A 281 -17.50 -13.77 12.74
N MET A 282 -16.63 -12.88 13.24
CA MET A 282 -15.20 -13.16 13.39
C MET A 282 -14.92 -14.33 14.35
N ARG A 283 -15.64 -14.40 15.49
CA ARG A 283 -15.53 -15.54 16.40
C ARG A 283 -15.98 -16.85 15.75
N MET A 284 -17.05 -16.82 14.95
CA MET A 284 -17.51 -18.00 14.21
C MET A 284 -16.51 -18.41 13.11
N MET A 285 -15.91 -17.45 12.41
CA MET A 285 -14.91 -17.72 11.36
C MET A 285 -13.61 -18.33 11.91
N THR A 286 -13.23 -18.00 13.13
CA THR A 286 -12.04 -18.58 13.78
C THR A 286 -12.33 -19.91 14.48
N ALA A 287 -13.62 -20.31 14.62
CA ALA A 287 -14.01 -21.59 15.20
C ALA A 287 -13.93 -22.74 14.18
N TRP A 288 -13.49 -23.92 14.65
CA TRP A 288 -13.53 -25.15 13.87
C TRP A 288 -14.99 -25.58 13.60
N PRO A 289 -15.43 -25.98 12.37
CA PRO A 289 -14.63 -26.32 11.18
C PRO A 289 -14.48 -25.17 10.14
N MET A 290 -15.09 -24.00 10.37
CA MET A 290 -15.11 -22.88 9.42
C MET A 290 -13.69 -22.33 9.09
N ARG A 291 -12.77 -22.41 10.06
CA ARG A 291 -11.36 -22.00 9.88
C ARG A 291 -10.72 -22.62 8.63
N ASN A 292 -10.88 -23.93 8.44
CA ASN A 292 -10.26 -24.64 7.31
C ASN A 292 -10.88 -24.30 5.94
N LEU A 293 -12.18 -23.95 5.95
CA LEU A 293 -12.86 -23.55 4.72
C LEU A 293 -12.43 -22.16 4.24
N LEU A 294 -12.16 -21.28 5.21
CA LEU A 294 -11.79 -19.88 4.96
C LEU A 294 -10.29 -19.71 4.70
N ALA A 295 -9.44 -20.59 5.22
CA ALA A 295 -7.99 -20.55 4.95
C ALA A 295 -7.69 -20.48 3.45
N LYS A 296 -8.41 -21.28 2.63
CA LYS A 296 -8.27 -21.23 1.17
C LYS A 296 -8.69 -19.90 0.52
N GLN A 297 -9.55 -19.11 1.16
CA GLN A 297 -9.97 -17.80 0.65
C GLN A 297 -9.00 -16.69 0.99
N PHE A 298 -8.15 -16.89 2.00
CA PHE A 298 -7.18 -15.88 2.45
C PHE A 298 -5.78 -16.09 1.86
N GLN A 299 -5.52 -17.21 1.17
CA GLN A 299 -4.27 -17.48 0.42
C GLN A 299 -4.18 -16.70 -0.91
N LYS A 300 -4.65 -15.45 -0.93
CA LYS A 300 -4.59 -14.61 -2.14
C LYS A 300 -3.19 -14.13 -2.47
N SER A 301 -2.30 -14.07 -1.48
CA SER A 301 -0.90 -13.75 -1.69
C SER A 301 -0.17 -14.76 -2.58
N ASP A 302 -0.61 -16.03 -2.53
CA ASP A 302 -0.03 -17.13 -3.31
C ASP A 302 -0.73 -17.33 -4.68
N GLY A 303 -1.59 -16.40 -5.05
CA GLY A 303 -2.39 -16.46 -6.29
C GLY A 303 -1.59 -16.29 -7.59
N ILE A 304 -0.26 -16.16 -7.52
CA ILE A 304 0.61 -16.05 -8.67
C ILE A 304 1.81 -16.99 -8.54
N THR A 305 2.11 -17.72 -9.60
CA THR A 305 3.36 -18.50 -9.71
C THR A 305 4.37 -17.65 -10.46
N LEU A 306 5.41 -17.21 -9.77
CA LEU A 306 6.45 -16.37 -10.38
C LEU A 306 7.29 -17.17 -11.36
N LYS A 307 7.56 -16.61 -12.52
CA LYS A 307 8.57 -17.12 -13.46
C LYS A 307 9.96 -16.96 -12.84
N ASP A 308 10.82 -17.94 -13.07
CA ASP A 308 12.25 -17.79 -12.78
C ASP A 308 12.88 -16.98 -13.93
N TYR A 309 13.05 -15.69 -13.70
CA TYR A 309 13.80 -14.83 -14.59
C TYR A 309 15.28 -15.02 -14.27
N ALA A 310 15.90 -16.09 -14.80
CA ALA A 310 17.33 -16.30 -14.69
C ALA A 310 18.07 -15.11 -15.31
N ILE A 311 18.35 -14.10 -14.49
CA ILE A 311 19.19 -12.97 -14.89
C ILE A 311 20.58 -13.54 -15.03
N ASP A 312 21.06 -13.69 -16.27
CA ASP A 312 22.45 -14.08 -16.54
C ASP A 312 23.37 -12.95 -16.01
N ARG A 313 23.85 -13.13 -14.78
CA ARG A 313 24.75 -12.19 -14.11
C ARG A 313 26.05 -11.96 -14.87
N ARG A 314 26.33 -12.76 -15.91
CA ARG A 314 27.52 -12.64 -16.75
C ARG A 314 27.46 -11.47 -17.74
N SER A 315 26.26 -10.96 -18.05
CA SER A 315 26.11 -9.86 -18.99
C SER A 315 26.25 -8.47 -18.36
N THR A 316 26.23 -8.34 -17.02
CA THR A 316 26.24 -7.04 -16.31
C THR A 316 27.63 -6.56 -15.87
N GLY A 317 28.72 -7.34 -16.14
CA GLY A 317 30.10 -6.91 -15.87
C GLY A 317 30.43 -6.65 -14.38
N VAL A 318 29.58 -7.08 -13.46
CA VAL A 318 29.83 -6.95 -12.02
C VAL A 318 30.56 -8.19 -11.56
N THR A 319 31.89 -8.12 -11.49
CA THR A 319 32.70 -9.04 -10.71
C THR A 319 32.46 -8.81 -9.23
N ALA A 320 32.24 -9.89 -8.49
CA ALA A 320 31.98 -9.92 -7.06
C ALA A 320 33.11 -9.29 -6.22
#